data_881268ab358040ad63bfb77a6ec8e50e
#
_entry.id   881268ab358040ad63bfb77a6ec8e50e
#
_cell.length_a   1.000
_cell.length_b   1.000
_cell.length_c   1.000
_cell.angle_alpha   90.00
_cell.angle_beta   90.00
_cell.angle_gamma   90.00
#
_symmetry.space_group_name_H-M   'P 1'
#
loop_
_entity.id
_entity.type
_entity.pdbx_description
1 polymer ?
#
loop_
_entity_poly.entity_id
_entity_poly.type
_entity_poly.pdbx_seq_one_letter_code
_entity_poly.pdbx_strand_id
1 'polypeptide(L)'
;MPIVLLLALLIFRVAAIEFFLATENKLWKAACARICCASSFGAMFLFGVALACMFDGRILNASGAVGGTLSLFTPLSIAAGILTIVFCLSEGSLFFAIKGGDIKYAQTYTLMLAAVFIIYALLFMIYANSQALPKYLCFGAIILAYVSLSAASRAARRQKPRLGFFLTALFAIFAVSAHAIAAYPYIVAPTELSAGIDIFSASSSLMTLKIMLGVTVVGVPIAIAYFIYAHLI
;
A
#
# COMPACT_ATOMS: atom_id res chain seq x y z
N MET A 1 -16.98 3.01 7.11
CA MET A 1 -16.34 2.76 8.42
C MET A 1 -14.80 2.60 8.34
N PRO A 2 -14.17 1.74 7.50
CA PRO A 2 -12.70 1.59 7.50
C PRO A 2 -11.94 2.86 7.17
N ILE A 3 -12.43 3.68 6.25
CA ILE A 3 -11.81 4.98 5.91
C ILE A 3 -11.82 5.95 7.09
N VAL A 4 -12.93 6.00 7.84
CA VAL A 4 -13.03 6.86 9.05
C VAL A 4 -12.03 6.39 10.13
N LEU A 5 -11.89 5.07 10.31
CA LEU A 5 -10.91 4.51 11.24
C LEU A 5 -9.47 4.81 10.81
N LEU A 6 -9.19 4.71 9.52
CA LEU A 6 -7.88 5.06 8.96
C LEU A 6 -7.57 6.55 9.18
N LEU A 7 -8.51 7.44 8.91
CA LEU A 7 -8.34 8.87 9.17
C LEU A 7 -8.13 9.15 10.66
N ALA A 8 -8.90 8.51 11.54
CA ALA A 8 -8.72 8.65 12.99
C ALA A 8 -7.30 8.22 13.42
N LEU A 9 -6.78 7.09 12.91
CA LEU A 9 -5.42 6.65 13.21
C LEU A 9 -4.37 7.64 12.71
N LEU A 10 -4.56 8.24 11.54
CA LEU A 10 -3.66 9.27 11.03
C LEU A 10 -3.69 10.54 11.90
N ILE A 11 -4.86 10.97 12.37
CA ILE A 11 -5.00 12.10 13.32
C ILE A 11 -4.28 11.78 14.63
N PHE A 12 -4.50 10.59 15.21
CA PHE A 12 -3.79 10.18 16.42
C PHE A 12 -2.27 10.16 16.25
N ARG A 13 -1.79 9.76 15.07
CA ARG A 13 -0.35 9.78 14.76
C ARG A 13 0.20 11.20 14.80
N VAL A 14 -0.44 12.16 14.12
CA VAL A 14 0.01 13.56 14.08
C VAL A 14 -0.04 14.18 15.46
N ALA A 15 -1.17 14.04 16.16
CA ALA A 15 -1.33 14.55 17.53
C ALA A 15 -0.26 13.96 18.47
N ALA A 16 0.02 12.66 18.39
CA ALA A 16 1.04 12.02 19.22
C ALA A 16 2.43 12.59 18.98
N ILE A 17 2.78 12.96 17.75
CA ILE A 17 4.07 13.58 17.41
C ILE A 17 4.16 14.98 18.00
N GLU A 18 3.11 15.79 17.88
CA GLU A 18 3.06 17.15 18.44
C GLU A 18 3.16 17.14 19.97
N PHE A 19 2.39 16.29 20.63
CA PHE A 19 2.46 16.13 22.08
C PHE A 19 3.83 15.58 22.54
N PHE A 20 4.46 14.70 21.77
CA PHE A 20 5.81 14.21 22.07
C PHE A 20 6.84 15.35 22.09
N LEU A 21 6.71 16.29 21.15
CA LEU A 21 7.62 17.44 21.05
C LEU A 21 7.35 18.50 22.12
N ALA A 22 6.08 18.70 22.49
CA ALA A 22 5.66 19.73 23.45
C ALA A 22 5.88 19.37 24.93
N THR A 23 6.01 18.08 25.27
CA THR A 23 6.08 17.64 26.67
C THR A 23 7.51 17.33 27.11
N GLU A 24 7.87 17.64 28.36
CA GLU A 24 9.16 17.26 28.96
C GLU A 24 9.08 15.97 29.80
N ASN A 25 7.86 15.56 30.19
CA ASN A 25 7.66 14.40 31.04
C ASN A 25 7.98 13.09 30.30
N LYS A 26 8.93 12.32 30.82
CA LYS A 26 9.42 11.05 30.23
C LYS A 26 8.32 10.00 30.06
N LEU A 27 7.36 9.92 30.99
CA LEU A 27 6.25 8.95 30.91
C LEU A 27 5.29 9.32 29.78
N TRP A 28 4.97 10.59 29.63
CA TRP A 28 4.17 11.08 28.51
C TRP A 28 4.86 10.90 27.16
N LYS A 29 6.14 11.19 27.06
CA LYS A 29 6.93 10.92 25.85
C LYS A 29 6.86 9.44 25.43
N ALA A 30 7.03 8.54 26.40
CA ALA A 30 6.91 7.11 26.14
C ALA A 30 5.49 6.67 25.71
N ALA A 31 4.44 7.29 26.28
CA ALA A 31 3.07 7.04 25.87
C ALA A 31 2.81 7.54 24.44
N CYS A 32 3.18 8.79 24.13
CA CYS A 32 3.06 9.36 22.78
C CYS A 32 3.81 8.56 21.72
N ALA A 33 5.03 8.09 22.02
CA ALA A 33 5.80 7.23 21.10
C ALA A 33 5.06 5.91 20.82
N ARG A 34 4.47 5.27 21.84
CA ARG A 34 3.67 4.04 21.66
C ARG A 34 2.41 4.28 20.85
N ILE A 35 1.68 5.38 21.10
CA ILE A 35 0.48 5.75 20.34
C ILE A 35 0.85 6.04 18.88
N CYS A 36 1.93 6.77 18.62
CA CYS A 36 2.43 7.04 17.27
C CYS A 36 2.80 5.74 16.54
N CYS A 37 3.43 4.79 17.22
CA CYS A 37 3.79 3.49 16.68
C CYS A 37 2.53 2.67 16.35
N ALA A 38 1.63 2.51 17.31
CA ALA A 38 0.40 1.73 17.14
C ALA A 38 -0.50 2.30 16.04
N SER A 39 -0.68 3.62 16.00
CA SER A 39 -1.48 4.28 14.96
C SER A 39 -0.86 4.14 13.57
N SER A 40 0.47 4.18 13.46
CA SER A 40 1.17 3.95 12.19
C SER A 40 0.97 2.53 11.69
N PHE A 41 1.17 1.52 12.53
CA PHE A 41 0.93 0.12 12.18
C PHE A 41 -0.53 -0.14 11.80
N GLY A 42 -1.47 0.40 12.58
CA GLY A 42 -2.89 0.27 12.29
C GLY A 42 -3.29 0.91 10.97
N ALA A 43 -2.79 2.11 10.67
CA ALA A 43 -3.06 2.78 9.40
C ALA A 43 -2.50 2.01 8.19
N MET A 44 -1.27 1.50 8.28
CA MET A 44 -0.66 0.68 7.23
C MET A 44 -1.43 -0.62 6.99
N PHE A 45 -1.83 -1.29 8.08
CA PHE A 45 -2.62 -2.51 8.00
C PHE A 45 -3.96 -2.27 7.32
N LEU A 46 -4.71 -1.26 7.76
CA LEU A 46 -6.02 -0.94 7.19
C LEU A 46 -5.92 -0.51 5.73
N PHE A 47 -4.86 0.20 5.35
CA PHE A 47 -4.62 0.57 3.95
C PHE A 47 -4.41 -0.66 3.07
N GLY A 48 -3.59 -1.62 3.52
CA GLY A 48 -3.39 -2.88 2.80
C GLY A 48 -4.66 -3.72 2.69
N VAL A 49 -5.43 -3.81 3.79
CA VAL A 49 -6.75 -4.47 3.81
C VAL A 49 -7.70 -3.80 2.81
N ALA A 50 -7.79 -2.47 2.82
CA ALA A 50 -8.67 -1.73 1.93
C ALA A 50 -8.34 -1.97 0.44
N LEU A 51 -7.06 -1.93 0.08
CA LEU A 51 -6.61 -2.22 -1.29
C LEU A 51 -7.00 -3.63 -1.72
N ALA A 52 -6.72 -4.64 -0.91
CA ALA A 52 -7.05 -6.03 -1.26
C ALA A 52 -8.56 -6.27 -1.38
N CYS A 53 -9.36 -5.64 -0.52
CA CYS A 53 -10.81 -5.76 -0.57
C CYS A 53 -11.42 -5.19 -1.85
N MET A 54 -10.84 -4.12 -2.41
CA MET A 54 -11.30 -3.57 -3.70
C MET A 54 -11.16 -4.62 -4.81
N PHE A 55 -10.07 -5.39 -4.81
CA PHE A 55 -9.82 -6.42 -5.83
C PHE A 55 -10.57 -7.73 -5.57
N ASP A 56 -10.89 -8.05 -4.31
CA ASP A 56 -11.65 -9.26 -3.94
C ASP A 56 -13.18 -9.09 -4.14
N GLY A 57 -13.65 -7.86 -4.40
CA GLY A 57 -15.05 -7.57 -4.67
C GLY A 57 -16.01 -7.73 -3.47
N ARG A 58 -15.51 -8.20 -2.33
CA ARG A 58 -16.33 -8.49 -1.12
C ARG A 58 -16.75 -7.26 -0.33
N ILE A 59 -16.41 -6.07 -0.82
CA ILE A 59 -16.88 -4.80 -0.23
C ILE A 59 -18.37 -4.63 -0.41
N LEU A 60 -18.93 -5.19 -1.49
CA LEU A 60 -20.33 -5.05 -1.86
C LEU A 60 -21.16 -6.25 -1.40
N ASN A 61 -22.31 -5.97 -0.80
CA ASN A 61 -23.33 -6.96 -0.48
C ASN A 61 -24.24 -7.24 -1.71
N ALA A 62 -25.10 -8.24 -1.61
CA ALA A 62 -26.08 -8.59 -2.65
C ALA A 62 -26.99 -7.41 -3.09
N SER A 63 -27.16 -6.40 -2.24
CA SER A 63 -27.89 -5.16 -2.54
C SER A 63 -27.03 -4.07 -3.20
N GLY A 64 -25.76 -4.33 -3.52
CA GLY A 64 -24.82 -3.32 -4.01
C GLY A 64 -24.35 -2.31 -2.96
N ALA A 65 -24.79 -2.44 -1.72
CA ALA A 65 -24.36 -1.61 -0.61
C ALA A 65 -23.04 -2.11 -0.02
N VAL A 66 -22.27 -1.20 0.58
CA VAL A 66 -21.03 -1.57 1.28
C VAL A 66 -21.36 -2.51 2.44
N GLY A 67 -20.74 -3.68 2.43
CA GLY A 67 -20.91 -4.71 3.46
C GLY A 67 -20.48 -4.27 4.86
N GLY A 68 -20.77 -5.07 5.85
CA GLY A 68 -20.34 -4.82 7.23
C GLY A 68 -18.82 -4.78 7.35
N THR A 69 -18.30 -4.08 8.37
CA THR A 69 -16.86 -3.90 8.59
C THR A 69 -16.09 -5.24 8.71
N LEU A 70 -16.76 -6.27 9.21
CA LEU A 70 -16.17 -7.61 9.37
C LEU A 70 -16.03 -8.37 8.05
N SER A 71 -16.84 -8.08 7.02
CA SER A 71 -16.72 -8.74 5.71
C SER A 71 -15.45 -8.35 4.96
N LEU A 72 -14.77 -7.29 5.39
CA LEU A 72 -13.50 -6.83 4.81
C LEU A 72 -12.31 -7.68 5.24
N PHE A 73 -12.41 -8.41 6.35
CA PHE A 73 -11.31 -9.23 6.87
C PHE A 73 -11.34 -10.64 6.27
N THR A 74 -10.95 -10.74 5.00
CA THR A 74 -10.71 -12.03 4.33
C THR A 74 -9.27 -12.49 4.56
N PRO A 75 -8.94 -13.77 4.40
CA PRO A 75 -7.56 -14.22 4.50
C PRO A 75 -6.60 -13.48 3.57
N LEU A 76 -7.07 -13.14 2.36
CA LEU A 76 -6.31 -12.37 1.38
C LEU A 76 -6.08 -10.93 1.86
N SER A 77 -7.12 -10.26 2.38
CA SER A 77 -7.01 -8.88 2.84
C SER A 77 -6.13 -8.75 4.09
N ILE A 78 -6.20 -9.72 5.01
CA ILE A 78 -5.31 -9.77 6.18
C ILE A 78 -3.85 -9.95 5.74
N ALA A 79 -3.59 -10.87 4.80
CA ALA A 79 -2.26 -11.07 4.25
C ALA A 79 -1.72 -9.82 3.54
N ALA A 80 -2.57 -9.08 2.81
CA ALA A 80 -2.23 -7.79 2.21
C ALA A 80 -1.90 -6.72 3.27
N GLY A 81 -2.67 -6.67 4.36
CA GLY A 81 -2.39 -5.77 5.49
C GLY A 81 -1.02 -6.04 6.11
N ILE A 82 -0.68 -7.31 6.33
CA ILE A 82 0.64 -7.72 6.84
C ILE A 82 1.73 -7.36 5.82
N LEU A 83 1.51 -7.64 4.54
CA LEU A 83 2.46 -7.30 3.48
C LEU A 83 2.75 -5.80 3.45
N THR A 84 1.74 -4.94 3.59
CA THR A 84 1.90 -3.49 3.61
C THR A 84 2.69 -3.01 4.82
N ILE A 85 2.47 -3.59 6.01
CA ILE A 85 3.28 -3.30 7.19
C ILE A 85 4.76 -3.62 6.93
N VAL A 86 5.05 -4.83 6.44
CA VAL A 86 6.43 -5.28 6.22
C VAL A 86 7.08 -4.48 5.09
N PHE A 87 6.33 -4.08 4.07
CA PHE A 87 6.79 -3.18 3.02
C PHE A 87 7.22 -1.83 3.59
N CYS A 88 6.38 -1.19 4.40
CA CYS A 88 6.72 0.09 5.02
C CYS A 88 7.92 0.00 6.00
N LEU A 89 8.06 -1.12 6.72
CA LEU A 89 9.24 -1.38 7.55
C LEU A 89 10.50 -1.53 6.70
N SER A 90 10.41 -2.22 5.56
CA SER A 90 11.52 -2.37 4.62
C SER A 90 11.95 -1.01 4.04
N GLU A 91 11.01 -0.21 3.55
CA GLU A 91 11.28 1.14 3.03
C GLU A 91 11.87 2.05 4.09
N GLY A 92 11.28 2.09 5.28
CA GLY A 92 11.77 2.89 6.40
C GLY A 92 13.18 2.51 6.84
N SER A 93 13.50 1.21 6.89
CA SER A 93 14.82 0.72 7.26
C SER A 93 15.89 1.01 6.19
N LEU A 94 15.52 0.91 4.90
CA LEU A 94 16.40 1.30 3.79
C LEU A 94 16.67 2.81 3.80
N PHE A 95 15.64 3.62 4.04
CA PHE A 95 15.81 5.06 4.18
C PHE A 95 16.70 5.42 5.38
N PHE A 96 16.51 4.75 6.52
CA PHE A 96 17.37 4.92 7.70
C PHE A 96 18.83 4.55 7.40
N ALA A 97 19.07 3.46 6.65
CA ALA A 97 20.41 3.08 6.21
C ALA A 97 21.04 4.11 5.24
N ILE A 98 20.25 4.78 4.40
CA ILE A 98 20.72 5.88 3.53
C ILE A 98 21.23 7.07 4.38
N LYS A 99 20.57 7.33 5.52
CA LYS A 99 20.94 8.41 6.46
C LYS A 99 22.08 8.04 7.42
N GLY A 100 22.72 6.89 7.24
CA GLY A 100 23.86 6.44 8.07
C GLY A 100 23.50 5.47 9.19
N GLY A 101 22.28 4.97 9.25
CA GLY A 101 21.86 3.93 10.20
C GLY A 101 22.37 2.53 9.84
N ASP A 102 22.13 1.56 10.75
CA ASP A 102 22.59 0.19 10.56
C ASP A 102 21.80 -0.51 9.43
N ILE A 103 22.52 -0.98 8.42
CA ILE A 103 21.98 -1.66 7.26
C ILE A 103 21.42 -3.07 7.56
N LYS A 104 21.77 -3.65 8.72
CA LYS A 104 21.28 -4.98 9.12
C LYS A 104 19.77 -5.05 9.20
N TYR A 105 19.13 -3.99 9.70
CA TYR A 105 17.67 -3.89 9.73
C TYR A 105 17.07 -3.94 8.33
N ALA A 106 17.65 -3.20 7.38
CA ALA A 106 17.20 -3.21 5.98
C ALA A 106 17.33 -4.59 5.34
N GLN A 107 18.42 -5.32 5.62
CA GLN A 107 18.62 -6.69 5.13
C GLN A 107 17.56 -7.65 5.68
N THR A 108 17.25 -7.55 6.97
CA THR A 108 16.26 -8.41 7.63
C THR A 108 14.85 -8.13 7.11
N TYR A 109 14.43 -6.86 7.05
CA TYR A 109 13.08 -6.51 6.62
C TYR A 109 12.84 -6.74 5.13
N THR A 110 13.83 -6.54 4.25
CA THR A 110 13.69 -6.88 2.82
C THR A 110 13.59 -8.38 2.58
N LEU A 111 14.27 -9.20 3.38
CA LEU A 111 14.11 -10.66 3.35
C LEU A 111 12.73 -11.09 3.85
N MET A 112 12.29 -10.51 4.97
CA MET A 112 10.95 -10.76 5.52
C MET A 112 9.87 -10.37 4.53
N LEU A 113 10.03 -9.24 3.82
CA LEU A 113 9.13 -8.81 2.77
C LEU A 113 9.06 -9.85 1.63
N ALA A 114 10.18 -10.41 1.21
CA ALA A 114 10.21 -11.43 0.17
C ALA A 114 9.46 -12.72 0.60
N ALA A 115 9.61 -13.15 1.84
CA ALA A 115 8.90 -14.31 2.38
C ALA A 115 7.38 -14.07 2.47
N VAL A 116 6.97 -12.93 3.01
CA VAL A 116 5.55 -12.54 3.12
C VAL A 116 4.93 -12.36 1.74
N PHE A 117 5.67 -11.80 0.77
CA PHE A 117 5.17 -11.64 -0.60
C PHE A 117 4.91 -12.98 -1.29
N ILE A 118 5.75 -14.00 -1.06
CA ILE A 118 5.52 -15.36 -1.62
C ILE A 118 4.19 -15.92 -1.08
N ILE A 119 3.97 -15.83 0.23
CA ILE A 119 2.73 -16.30 0.85
C ILE A 119 1.53 -15.54 0.29
N TYR A 120 1.65 -14.22 0.18
CA TYR A 120 0.61 -13.36 -0.39
C TYR A 120 0.32 -13.72 -1.85
N ALA A 121 1.34 -13.90 -2.68
CA ALA A 121 1.20 -14.25 -4.08
C ALA A 121 0.52 -15.62 -4.27
N LEU A 122 0.81 -16.60 -3.43
CA LEU A 122 0.11 -17.89 -3.42
C LEU A 122 -1.37 -17.73 -3.07
N LEU A 123 -1.69 -16.99 -2.02
CA LEU A 123 -3.07 -16.69 -1.67
C LEU A 123 -3.78 -15.92 -2.79
N PHE A 124 -3.12 -14.93 -3.37
CA PHE A 124 -3.66 -14.16 -4.48
C PHE A 124 -3.99 -15.06 -5.68
N MET A 125 -3.13 -16.03 -6.02
CA MET A 125 -3.38 -16.99 -7.10
C MET A 125 -4.58 -17.90 -6.84
N ILE A 126 -4.83 -18.27 -5.58
CA ILE A 126 -5.97 -19.11 -5.18
C ILE A 126 -7.28 -18.30 -5.27
N TYR A 127 -7.27 -17.04 -4.82
CA TYR A 127 -8.46 -16.20 -4.72
C TYR A 127 -8.72 -15.36 -5.98
N ALA A 128 -7.70 -15.07 -6.79
CA ALA A 128 -7.85 -14.27 -8.00
C ALA A 128 -8.59 -15.05 -9.10
N ASN A 129 -9.89 -14.88 -9.14
CA ASN A 129 -10.72 -15.40 -10.22
C ASN A 129 -10.71 -14.40 -11.39
N SER A 130 -9.59 -14.35 -12.12
CA SER A 130 -9.39 -13.40 -13.23
C SER A 130 -10.31 -13.76 -14.40
N GLN A 131 -11.40 -13.03 -14.55
CA GLN A 131 -12.38 -13.29 -15.60
C GLN A 131 -12.10 -12.55 -16.92
N ALA A 132 -11.27 -11.49 -16.92
CA ALA A 132 -11.26 -10.54 -18.03
C ALA A 132 -9.94 -10.39 -18.79
N LEU A 133 -8.78 -10.60 -18.19
CA LEU A 133 -7.49 -10.51 -18.87
C LEU A 133 -6.72 -11.82 -18.80
N PRO A 134 -5.85 -12.09 -19.79
CA PRO A 134 -5.11 -13.33 -19.80
C PRO A 134 -4.26 -13.47 -18.53
N LYS A 135 -4.45 -14.56 -17.81
CA LYS A 135 -3.78 -14.90 -16.55
C LYS A 135 -2.25 -14.74 -16.61
N TYR A 136 -1.64 -14.93 -17.79
CA TYR A 136 -0.20 -14.76 -17.98
C TYR A 136 0.30 -13.34 -17.78
N LEU A 137 -0.50 -12.28 -18.00
CA LEU A 137 -0.09 -10.90 -17.69
C LEU A 137 0.02 -10.67 -16.18
N CYS A 138 -0.92 -11.20 -15.39
CA CYS A 138 -0.85 -11.16 -13.93
C CYS A 138 0.37 -11.92 -13.41
N PHE A 139 0.63 -13.12 -13.97
CA PHE A 139 1.82 -13.91 -13.65
C PHE A 139 3.11 -13.14 -13.98
N GLY A 140 3.16 -12.49 -15.14
CA GLY A 140 4.29 -11.66 -15.55
C GLY A 140 4.57 -10.53 -14.56
N ALA A 141 3.54 -9.81 -14.13
CA ALA A 141 3.67 -8.73 -13.16
C ALA A 141 4.13 -9.24 -11.77
N ILE A 142 3.63 -10.37 -11.30
CA ILE A 142 4.06 -10.99 -10.04
C ILE A 142 5.51 -11.46 -10.11
N ILE A 143 5.93 -12.04 -11.23
CA ILE A 143 7.34 -12.44 -11.45
C ILE A 143 8.24 -11.20 -11.43
N LEU A 144 7.86 -10.11 -12.11
CA LEU A 144 8.62 -8.86 -12.10
C LEU A 144 8.69 -8.25 -10.70
N ALA A 145 7.59 -8.30 -9.93
CA ALA A 145 7.58 -7.89 -8.54
C ALA A 145 8.57 -8.72 -7.70
N TYR A 146 8.56 -10.04 -7.85
CA TYR A 146 9.49 -10.91 -7.13
C TYR A 146 10.95 -10.68 -7.53
N VAL A 147 11.22 -10.50 -8.83
CA VAL A 147 12.58 -10.21 -9.33
C VAL A 147 13.09 -8.88 -8.78
N SER A 148 12.28 -7.82 -8.80
CA SER A 148 12.67 -6.52 -8.23
C SER A 148 12.96 -6.62 -6.73
N LEU A 149 12.14 -7.37 -5.98
CA LEU A 149 12.32 -7.58 -4.54
C LEU A 149 13.56 -8.44 -4.22
N SER A 150 13.82 -9.48 -5.01
CA SER A 150 15.03 -10.30 -4.88
C SER A 150 16.30 -9.49 -5.20
N ALA A 151 16.22 -8.57 -6.15
CA ALA A 151 17.30 -7.63 -6.46
C ALA A 151 17.48 -6.61 -5.32
N ALA A 152 16.40 -6.11 -4.71
CA ALA A 152 16.45 -5.21 -3.56
C ALA A 152 17.15 -5.86 -2.36
N SER A 153 16.80 -7.11 -2.04
CA SER A 153 17.45 -7.84 -0.94
C SER A 153 18.93 -8.10 -1.20
N ARG A 154 19.33 -8.37 -2.46
CA ARG A 154 20.75 -8.47 -2.85
C ARG A 154 21.47 -7.12 -2.75
N ALA A 155 20.81 -6.02 -3.13
CA ALA A 155 21.36 -4.66 -3.02
C ALA A 155 21.59 -4.28 -1.55
N ALA A 156 20.66 -4.60 -0.64
CA ALA A 156 20.81 -4.39 0.79
C ALA A 156 21.98 -5.20 1.37
N ARG A 157 22.14 -6.47 0.96
CA ARG A 157 23.32 -7.28 1.36
C ARG A 157 24.65 -6.74 0.84
N ARG A 158 24.64 -6.12 -0.34
CA ARG A 158 25.83 -5.47 -0.93
C ARG A 158 26.09 -4.06 -0.40
N GLN A 159 25.43 -3.66 0.67
CA GLN A 159 25.57 -2.35 1.30
C GLN A 159 25.27 -1.17 0.35
N LYS A 160 24.29 -1.34 -0.56
CA LYS A 160 23.82 -0.32 -1.49
C LYS A 160 22.36 0.07 -1.16
N PRO A 161 22.09 0.79 -0.05
CA PRO A 161 20.71 1.02 0.40
C PRO A 161 19.91 1.89 -0.57
N ARG A 162 20.54 2.84 -1.29
CA ARG A 162 19.85 3.66 -2.30
C ARG A 162 19.26 2.80 -3.41
N LEU A 163 20.05 1.85 -3.94
CA LEU A 163 19.57 0.92 -4.97
C LEU A 163 18.48 -0.01 -4.42
N GLY A 164 18.61 -0.46 -3.17
CA GLY A 164 17.58 -1.24 -2.48
C GLY A 164 16.25 -0.50 -2.41
N PHE A 165 16.27 0.77 -2.01
CA PHE A 165 15.10 1.64 -1.91
C PHE A 165 14.36 1.80 -3.25
N PHE A 166 15.09 2.07 -4.35
CA PHE A 166 14.47 2.15 -5.67
C PHE A 166 13.87 0.82 -6.14
N LEU A 167 14.51 -0.30 -5.84
CA LEU A 167 14.03 -1.62 -6.23
C LEU A 167 12.80 -2.06 -5.43
N THR A 168 12.70 -1.68 -4.15
CA THR A 168 11.47 -1.92 -3.36
C THR A 168 10.34 -1.01 -3.79
N ALA A 169 10.60 0.23 -4.18
CA ALA A 169 9.59 1.10 -4.81
C ALA A 169 9.08 0.50 -6.15
N LEU A 170 9.98 -0.03 -6.97
CA LEU A 170 9.62 -0.70 -8.23
C LEU A 170 8.79 -1.98 -7.97
N PHE A 171 9.12 -2.73 -6.92
CA PHE A 171 8.29 -3.85 -6.45
C PHE A 171 6.86 -3.42 -6.16
N ALA A 172 6.65 -2.29 -5.46
CA ALA A 172 5.31 -1.79 -5.16
C ALA A 172 4.51 -1.48 -6.43
N ILE A 173 5.16 -0.87 -7.44
CA ILE A 173 4.53 -0.58 -8.74
C ILE A 173 4.07 -1.88 -9.40
N PHE A 174 4.92 -2.90 -9.48
CA PHE A 174 4.57 -4.17 -10.10
C PHE A 174 3.51 -4.95 -9.30
N ALA A 175 3.57 -4.91 -7.97
CA ALA A 175 2.57 -5.54 -7.12
C ALA A 175 1.17 -4.91 -7.31
N VAL A 176 1.08 -3.58 -7.31
CA VAL A 176 -0.19 -2.86 -7.56
C VAL A 176 -0.67 -3.09 -9.00
N SER A 177 0.23 -3.09 -9.98
CA SER A 177 -0.11 -3.38 -11.37
C SER A 177 -0.69 -4.78 -11.56
N ALA A 178 -0.16 -5.78 -10.87
CA ALA A 178 -0.69 -7.14 -10.89
C ALA A 178 -2.16 -7.19 -10.44
N HIS A 179 -2.49 -6.45 -9.37
CA HIS A 179 -3.87 -6.34 -8.88
C HIS A 179 -4.77 -5.61 -9.87
N ALA A 180 -4.31 -4.48 -10.41
CA ALA A 180 -5.07 -3.71 -11.41
C ALA A 180 -5.37 -4.54 -12.66
N ILE A 181 -4.40 -5.34 -13.14
CA ILE A 181 -4.59 -6.26 -14.26
C ILE A 181 -5.61 -7.35 -13.92
N ALA A 182 -5.55 -7.91 -12.70
CA ALA A 182 -6.48 -8.94 -12.26
C ALA A 182 -7.92 -8.43 -12.11
N ALA A 183 -8.09 -7.18 -11.69
CA ALA A 183 -9.40 -6.56 -11.50
C ALA A 183 -10.04 -6.06 -12.80
N TYR A 184 -9.24 -5.71 -13.82
CA TYR A 184 -9.76 -5.12 -15.06
C TYR A 184 -10.86 -6.00 -15.71
N PRO A 185 -11.99 -5.43 -16.22
CA PRO A 185 -12.32 -3.99 -16.34
C PRO A 185 -13.04 -3.40 -15.10
N TYR A 186 -13.02 -4.07 -13.97
CA TYR A 186 -13.72 -3.66 -12.77
C TYR A 186 -12.81 -2.87 -11.82
N ILE A 187 -13.40 -1.88 -11.13
CA ILE A 187 -12.77 -1.21 -9.98
C ILE A 187 -12.96 -2.09 -8.74
N VAL A 188 -14.18 -2.65 -8.61
CA VAL A 188 -14.52 -3.62 -7.57
C VAL A 188 -14.99 -4.89 -8.29
N ALA A 189 -14.27 -5.98 -8.08
CA ALA A 189 -14.54 -7.24 -8.79
C ALA A 189 -15.98 -7.75 -8.52
N PRO A 190 -16.65 -8.34 -9.51
CA PRO A 190 -17.94 -8.97 -9.31
C PRO A 190 -17.78 -10.20 -8.42
N THR A 191 -18.79 -10.46 -7.59
CA THR A 191 -18.91 -11.67 -6.77
C THR A 191 -20.22 -12.36 -7.10
N GLU A 192 -20.40 -13.59 -6.59
CA GLU A 192 -21.69 -14.29 -6.73
C GLU A 192 -22.88 -13.47 -6.17
N LEU A 193 -22.60 -12.55 -5.26
CA LEU A 193 -23.60 -11.74 -4.55
C LEU A 193 -23.77 -10.33 -5.14
N SER A 194 -22.85 -9.84 -5.97
CA SER A 194 -22.89 -8.47 -6.52
C SER A 194 -22.32 -8.40 -7.93
N ALA A 195 -22.91 -7.55 -8.78
CA ALA A 195 -22.48 -7.35 -10.17
C ALA A 195 -21.11 -6.65 -10.31
N GLY A 196 -20.49 -6.23 -9.20
CA GLY A 196 -19.25 -5.43 -9.24
C GLY A 196 -19.48 -3.99 -9.72
N ILE A 197 -18.40 -3.22 -9.76
CA ILE A 197 -18.41 -1.84 -10.28
C ILE A 197 -17.42 -1.77 -11.44
N ASP A 198 -17.94 -1.60 -12.65
CA ASP A 198 -17.14 -1.44 -13.87
C ASP A 198 -16.54 -0.03 -13.96
N ILE A 199 -15.32 0.06 -14.52
CA ILE A 199 -14.60 1.32 -14.74
C ILE A 199 -15.41 2.29 -15.60
N PHE A 200 -16.09 1.77 -16.63
CA PHE A 200 -16.82 2.62 -17.58
C PHE A 200 -18.11 3.17 -16.98
N SER A 201 -18.83 2.35 -16.21
CA SER A 201 -20.07 2.76 -15.55
C SER A 201 -19.83 3.70 -14.36
N ALA A 202 -18.68 3.56 -13.66
CA ALA A 202 -18.31 4.41 -12.54
C ALA A 202 -17.64 5.72 -12.97
N SER A 203 -17.22 5.84 -14.24
CA SER A 203 -16.52 7.05 -14.72
C SER A 203 -17.43 8.26 -14.76
N SER A 204 -16.90 9.40 -14.37
CA SER A 204 -17.57 10.70 -14.50
C SER A 204 -17.77 11.08 -15.98
N SER A 205 -18.59 12.10 -16.24
CA SER A 205 -18.80 12.61 -17.59
C SER A 205 -17.47 12.97 -18.27
N LEU A 206 -17.43 12.86 -19.59
CA LEU A 206 -16.23 13.12 -20.41
C LEU A 206 -15.70 14.56 -20.19
N MET A 207 -16.59 15.51 -19.93
CA MET A 207 -16.20 16.90 -19.63
C MET A 207 -15.50 17.01 -18.29
N THR A 208 -16.02 16.35 -17.27
CA THR A 208 -15.41 16.30 -15.93
C THR A 208 -14.01 15.66 -15.98
N LEU A 209 -13.87 14.56 -16.72
CA LEU A 209 -12.57 13.89 -16.89
C LEU A 209 -11.54 14.79 -17.58
N LYS A 210 -11.94 15.56 -18.60
CA LYS A 210 -11.04 16.52 -19.26
C LYS A 210 -10.60 17.64 -18.32
N ILE A 211 -11.53 18.18 -17.51
CA ILE A 211 -11.20 19.22 -16.51
C ILE A 211 -10.24 18.67 -15.46
N MET A 212 -10.52 17.47 -14.93
CA MET A 212 -9.64 16.82 -13.95
C MET A 212 -8.24 16.55 -14.52
N LEU A 213 -8.16 16.12 -15.78
CA LEU A 213 -6.87 15.92 -16.46
C LEU A 213 -6.11 17.24 -16.56
N GLY A 214 -6.76 18.34 -16.97
CA GLY A 214 -6.14 19.66 -17.06
C GLY A 214 -5.60 20.15 -15.72
N VAL A 215 -6.39 20.01 -14.65
CA VAL A 215 -5.96 20.36 -13.29
C VAL A 215 -4.77 19.49 -12.84
N THR A 216 -4.78 18.21 -13.15
CA THR A 216 -3.70 17.28 -12.77
C THR A 216 -2.39 17.60 -13.51
N VAL A 217 -2.46 17.86 -14.83
CA VAL A 217 -1.29 18.19 -15.65
C VAL A 217 -0.59 19.46 -15.16
N VAL A 218 -1.32 20.42 -14.63
CA VAL A 218 -0.74 21.66 -14.07
C VAL A 218 -0.38 21.48 -12.59
N GLY A 219 -1.25 20.89 -11.80
CA GLY A 219 -1.10 20.78 -10.35
C GLY A 219 0.03 19.84 -9.91
N VAL A 220 0.21 18.71 -10.60
CA VAL A 220 1.26 17.75 -10.25
C VAL A 220 2.67 18.31 -10.42
N PRO A 221 3.03 18.97 -11.55
CA PRO A 221 4.35 19.60 -11.67
C PRO A 221 4.60 20.69 -10.62
N ILE A 222 3.58 21.49 -10.28
CA ILE A 222 3.70 22.52 -9.22
C ILE A 222 3.97 21.87 -7.86
N ALA A 223 3.24 20.80 -7.53
CA ALA A 223 3.44 20.06 -6.30
C ALA A 223 4.86 19.46 -6.23
N ILE A 224 5.34 18.84 -7.32
CA ILE A 224 6.69 18.29 -7.40
C ILE A 224 7.74 19.40 -7.22
N ALA A 225 7.59 20.52 -7.89
CA ALA A 225 8.50 21.66 -7.77
C ALA A 225 8.55 22.18 -6.32
N TYR A 226 7.38 22.29 -5.66
CA TYR A 226 7.31 22.67 -4.24
C TYR A 226 8.02 21.65 -3.34
N PHE A 227 7.82 20.34 -3.55
CA PHE A 227 8.51 19.31 -2.79
C PHE A 227 10.03 19.37 -2.96
N ILE A 228 10.52 19.56 -4.18
CA ILE A 228 11.95 19.70 -4.47
C ILE A 228 12.49 20.93 -3.74
N TYR A 229 11.80 22.07 -3.85
CA TYR A 229 12.19 23.31 -3.18
C TYR A 229 12.27 23.15 -1.66
N ALA A 230 11.24 22.55 -1.04
CA ALA A 230 11.18 22.33 0.40
C ALA A 230 12.25 21.34 0.95
N HIS A 231 12.85 20.50 0.09
CA HIS A 231 13.92 19.58 0.48
C HIS A 231 15.33 20.14 0.22
N LEU A 232 15.44 21.22 -0.57
CA LEU A 232 16.72 21.87 -0.85
C LEU A 232 17.07 22.99 0.14
N ILE A 233 16.05 23.49 0.88
CA ILE A 233 16.19 24.47 1.94
C ILE A 233 16.19 23.78 3.29
#